data_032979a9908a3bb77a38f0a2d83ff616
#
_entry.id   032979a9908a3bb77a38f0a2d83ff616
#
_cell.length_a   1.000
_cell.length_b   1.000
_cell.length_c   1.000
_cell.angle_alpha   90.00
_cell.angle_beta   90.00
_cell.angle_gamma   90.00
#
_symmetry.space_group_name_H-M   'P 1'
#
loop_
_entity.id
_entity.type
_entity.pdbx_description
1 polymer ?
#
loop_
_entity_poly.entity_id
_entity_poly.type
_entity_poly.pdbx_seq_one_letter_code
_entity_poly.pdbx_strand_id
1 'polypeptide(L)'
;LRLECARIMAGQKKEEPAGRAKITKAYNLPCHYVLHTVGPVICGAVTKTHREKLASCYRSCLELAAQSGLHSVAFCCISTGEFHFPNKPAAQVAIRTVREWQRKNPGKIEVIFNVFKNIDYEIYNCLLR
;
A
#
# COMPACT_ATOMS: atom_id res chain seq x y z
N LEU A 1 5.53 17.46 -5.97
CA LEU A 1 5.55 16.01 -5.71
C LEU A 1 6.40 15.25 -6.72
N ARG A 2 6.14 15.45 -8.02
CA ARG A 2 6.92 14.80 -9.07
C ARG A 2 8.41 15.12 -8.99
N LEU A 3 8.75 16.36 -8.71
CA LEU A 3 10.16 16.79 -8.59
C LEU A 3 10.84 16.14 -7.40
N GLU A 4 10.17 16.04 -6.28
CA GLU A 4 10.72 15.38 -5.09
C GLU A 4 10.93 13.88 -5.34
N CYS A 5 9.98 13.22 -5.99
CA CYS A 5 10.11 11.81 -6.35
C CYS A 5 11.27 11.57 -7.31
N ALA A 6 11.42 12.43 -8.33
CA ALA A 6 12.53 12.35 -9.27
C ALA A 6 13.88 12.51 -8.57
N ARG A 7 13.96 13.42 -7.59
CA ARG A 7 15.18 13.66 -6.82
C ARG A 7 15.55 12.44 -5.98
N ILE A 8 14.57 11.81 -5.33
CA ILE A 8 14.76 10.60 -4.54
C ILE A 8 15.29 9.47 -5.42
N MET A 9 14.64 9.24 -6.57
CA MET A 9 15.04 8.18 -7.49
C MET A 9 16.44 8.42 -8.09
N ALA A 10 16.77 9.65 -8.42
CA ALA A 10 18.09 9.99 -8.92
C ALA A 10 19.17 9.74 -7.87
N GLY A 11 18.91 10.08 -6.60
CA GLY A 11 19.84 9.82 -5.50
C GLY A 11 20.02 8.33 -5.22
N GLN A 12 19.00 7.52 -5.45
CA GLN A 12 19.02 6.09 -5.24
C GLN A 12 19.80 5.32 -6.32
N LYS A 13 19.81 5.84 -7.55
CA LYS A 13 20.52 5.27 -8.71
C LYS A 13 20.09 3.85 -9.08
N LYS A 14 18.88 3.43 -8.73
CA LYS A 14 18.30 2.12 -9.08
C LYS A 14 16.78 2.21 -8.97
N GLU A 15 16.10 1.26 -9.58
CA GLU A 15 14.65 1.15 -9.47
C GLU A 15 14.24 0.87 -8.02
N GLU A 16 13.05 1.34 -7.63
CA GLU A 16 12.50 1.07 -6.32
C GLU A 16 12.17 -0.40 -6.17
N PRO A 17 12.75 -1.11 -5.19
CA PRO A 17 12.38 -2.51 -4.96
C PRO A 17 10.95 -2.64 -4.45
N ALA A 18 10.27 -3.71 -4.87
CA ALA A 18 8.91 -3.99 -4.41
C ALA A 18 8.86 -4.26 -2.91
N GLY A 19 7.80 -3.78 -2.26
CA GLY A 19 7.55 -4.07 -0.86
C GLY A 19 8.11 -3.06 0.13
N ARG A 20 8.78 -2.01 -0.35
CA ARG A 20 9.30 -0.93 0.50
C ARG A 20 8.43 0.32 0.39
N ALA A 21 8.60 1.25 1.30
CA ALA A 21 7.85 2.50 1.30
C ALA A 21 8.78 3.69 1.51
N LYS A 22 8.42 4.82 0.88
CA LYS A 22 9.06 6.11 1.07
C LYS A 22 7.99 7.16 1.32
N ILE A 23 8.34 8.22 2.01
CA ILE A 23 7.42 9.30 2.34
C ILE A 23 7.86 10.60 1.69
N THR A 24 6.89 11.35 1.15
CA THR A 24 7.11 12.70 0.64
C THR A 24 6.02 13.63 1.18
N LYS A 25 6.23 14.94 1.01
CA LYS A 25 5.16 15.91 1.21
C LYS A 25 4.07 15.73 0.15
N ALA A 26 2.86 16.13 0.47
CA ALA A 26 1.71 16.00 -0.43
C ALA A 26 1.51 17.18 -1.36
N TYR A 27 2.12 18.33 -1.05
CA TYR A 27 2.03 19.58 -1.82
C TYR A 27 0.57 20.01 -2.02
N ASN A 28 0.02 19.94 -3.25
CA ASN A 28 -1.34 20.39 -3.54
C ASN A 28 -2.43 19.35 -3.26
N LEU A 29 -2.07 18.15 -2.80
CA LEU A 29 -3.05 17.14 -2.44
C LEU A 29 -3.67 17.43 -1.07
N PRO A 30 -4.93 17.01 -0.82
CA PRO A 30 -5.63 17.31 0.43
C PRO A 30 -5.22 16.43 1.62
N CYS A 31 -3.98 15.98 1.66
CA CYS A 31 -3.41 15.20 2.74
C CYS A 31 -2.08 15.80 3.16
N HIS A 32 -1.53 15.35 4.27
CA HIS A 32 -0.26 15.89 4.77
C HIS A 32 0.95 15.29 4.06
N TYR A 33 0.90 14.00 3.78
CA TYR A 33 2.01 13.26 3.19
C TYR A 33 1.50 12.25 2.17
N VAL A 34 2.39 11.81 1.29
CA VAL A 34 2.15 10.69 0.39
C VAL A 34 3.16 9.60 0.73
N LEU A 35 2.66 8.38 0.90
CA LEU A 35 3.50 7.19 1.04
C LEU A 35 3.57 6.50 -0.32
N HIS A 36 4.79 6.24 -0.76
CA HIS A 36 5.06 5.62 -2.07
C HIS A 36 5.56 4.21 -1.86
N THR A 37 4.91 3.25 -2.48
CA THR A 37 5.34 1.86 -2.45
C THR A 37 5.14 1.25 -3.84
N VAL A 38 5.92 0.23 -4.15
CA VAL A 38 5.84 -0.49 -5.42
C VAL A 38 5.42 -1.92 -5.12
N GLY A 39 4.25 -2.31 -5.60
CA GLY A 39 3.76 -3.67 -5.47
C GLY A 39 4.38 -4.61 -6.50
N PRO A 40 4.17 -5.92 -6.34
CA PRO A 40 4.68 -6.90 -7.30
C PRO A 40 3.89 -6.85 -8.62
N VAL A 41 4.59 -7.12 -9.71
CA VAL A 41 3.99 -7.31 -11.04
C VAL A 41 3.71 -8.81 -11.22
N ILE A 42 2.50 -9.16 -11.64
CA ILE A 42 2.10 -10.53 -11.83
C ILE A 42 2.19 -10.91 -13.31
N CYS A 43 3.01 -11.91 -13.60
CA CYS A 43 3.09 -12.54 -14.92
C CYS A 43 2.74 -14.00 -14.75
N GLY A 44 1.51 -14.39 -15.10
CA GLY A 44 1.01 -15.74 -14.88
C GLY A 44 0.33 -15.91 -13.52
N ALA A 45 0.60 -17.03 -12.84
CA ALA A 45 -0.04 -17.33 -11.57
C ALA A 45 0.55 -16.54 -10.40
N VAL A 46 -0.29 -16.23 -9.43
CA VAL A 46 0.15 -15.59 -8.19
C VAL A 46 0.92 -16.58 -7.34
N THR A 47 2.12 -16.22 -6.93
CA THR A 47 2.97 -17.06 -6.09
C THR A 47 2.96 -16.58 -4.64
N LYS A 48 3.51 -17.41 -3.75
CA LYS A 48 3.71 -17.03 -2.35
C LYS A 48 4.60 -15.77 -2.24
N THR A 49 5.64 -15.68 -3.07
CA THR A 49 6.53 -14.52 -3.09
C THR A 49 5.76 -13.24 -3.47
N HIS A 50 4.85 -13.32 -4.45
CA HIS A 50 4.01 -12.18 -4.81
C HIS A 50 3.16 -11.72 -3.62
N ARG A 51 2.56 -12.65 -2.91
CA ARG A 51 1.72 -12.34 -1.73
C ARG A 51 2.54 -11.71 -0.60
N GLU A 52 3.74 -12.22 -0.37
CA GLU A 52 4.63 -11.67 0.65
C GLU A 52 5.09 -10.25 0.31
N LYS A 53 5.40 -9.99 -0.96
CA LYS A 53 5.78 -8.64 -1.39
C LYS A 53 4.62 -7.66 -1.29
N LEU A 54 3.40 -8.08 -1.64
CA LEU A 54 2.22 -7.24 -1.48
C LEU A 54 1.96 -6.94 0.00
N ALA A 55 2.05 -7.95 0.86
CA ALA A 55 1.92 -7.77 2.31
C ALA A 55 2.98 -6.79 2.84
N SER A 56 4.21 -6.91 2.34
CA SER A 56 5.30 -6.00 2.71
C SER A 56 5.00 -4.55 2.33
N CYS A 57 4.31 -4.31 1.20
CA CYS A 57 3.90 -2.95 0.83
C CYS A 57 3.00 -2.34 1.90
N TYR A 58 1.97 -3.05 2.32
CA TYR A 58 1.04 -2.56 3.34
C TYR A 58 1.74 -2.36 4.69
N ARG A 59 2.53 -3.33 5.10
CA ARG A 59 3.26 -3.27 6.37
C ARG A 59 4.26 -2.13 6.40
N SER A 60 5.05 -1.98 5.34
CA SER A 60 6.06 -0.92 5.26
C SER A 60 5.43 0.48 5.30
N CYS A 61 4.29 0.66 4.62
CA CYS A 61 3.56 1.92 4.67
C CYS A 61 3.04 2.22 6.08
N LEU A 62 2.48 1.23 6.76
CA LEU A 62 1.97 1.41 8.13
C LEU A 62 3.09 1.72 9.11
N GLU A 63 4.22 1.02 9.01
CA GLU A 63 5.37 1.28 9.88
C GLU A 63 5.96 2.67 9.66
N LEU A 64 6.09 3.08 8.40
CA LEU A 64 6.60 4.41 8.07
C LEU A 64 5.65 5.50 8.54
N ALA A 65 4.34 5.30 8.37
CA ALA A 65 3.33 6.24 8.87
C ALA A 65 3.40 6.36 10.39
N ALA A 66 3.53 5.26 11.11
CA ALA A 66 3.65 5.27 12.57
C ALA A 66 4.93 5.98 13.03
N GLN A 67 6.06 5.70 12.38
CA GLN A 67 7.34 6.36 12.66
C GLN A 67 7.28 7.86 12.41
N SER A 68 6.44 8.29 11.46
CA SER A 68 6.26 9.70 11.11
C SER A 68 5.21 10.41 11.95
N GLY A 69 4.64 9.73 12.95
CA GLY A 69 3.65 10.32 13.85
C GLY A 69 2.26 10.50 13.23
N LEU A 70 1.96 9.79 12.16
CA LEU A 70 0.66 9.88 11.48
C LEU A 70 -0.37 8.97 12.17
N HIS A 71 -1.65 9.35 12.07
CA HIS A 71 -2.75 8.65 12.75
C HIS A 71 -3.74 7.98 11.80
N SER A 72 -3.67 8.28 10.50
CA SER A 72 -4.54 7.67 9.51
C SER A 72 -3.81 7.47 8.19
N VAL A 73 -4.15 6.40 7.48
CA VAL A 73 -3.60 6.08 6.16
C VAL A 73 -4.73 5.61 5.26
N ALA A 74 -4.81 6.18 4.06
CA ALA A 74 -5.72 5.71 3.03
C ALA A 74 -4.91 4.92 2.00
N PHE A 75 -5.32 3.68 1.75
CA PHE A 75 -4.69 2.82 0.76
C PHE A 75 -5.55 2.70 -0.50
N CYS A 76 -4.90 2.72 -1.65
CA CYS A 76 -5.53 2.25 -2.89
C CYS A 76 -5.41 0.72 -2.98
N CYS A 77 -5.95 0.14 -4.05
CA CYS A 77 -5.82 -1.30 -4.32
C CYS A 77 -4.47 -1.58 -4.98
N ILE A 78 -3.44 -1.80 -4.18
CA ILE A 78 -2.07 -1.96 -4.66
C ILE A 78 -1.96 -3.16 -5.61
N SER A 79 -1.27 -2.99 -6.74
CA SER A 79 -0.97 -4.00 -7.76
C SER A 79 -2.15 -4.53 -8.59
N THR A 80 -3.38 -4.09 -8.35
CA THR A 80 -4.54 -4.68 -9.04
C THR A 80 -4.87 -4.06 -10.40
N GLY A 81 -4.20 -2.98 -10.78
CA GLY A 81 -4.35 -2.36 -12.10
C GLY A 81 -3.33 -2.90 -13.08
N GLU A 82 -2.41 -2.05 -13.48
CA GLU A 82 -1.36 -2.35 -14.47
C GLU A 82 -0.45 -3.52 -14.07
N PHE A 83 -0.36 -3.85 -12.79
CA PHE A 83 0.50 -4.92 -12.28
C PHE A 83 -0.21 -6.27 -12.23
N HIS A 84 -1.50 -6.33 -12.59
CA HIS A 84 -2.27 -7.55 -12.82
C HIS A 84 -2.44 -8.49 -11.62
N PHE A 85 -2.31 -8.02 -10.40
CA PHE A 85 -2.63 -8.84 -9.23
C PHE A 85 -4.16 -9.02 -9.17
N PRO A 86 -4.67 -10.27 -9.11
CA PRO A 86 -6.12 -10.49 -9.06
C PRO A 86 -6.75 -9.80 -7.86
N ASN A 87 -7.92 -9.19 -8.06
CA ASN A 87 -8.55 -8.30 -7.09
C ASN A 87 -8.85 -8.97 -5.74
N LYS A 88 -9.46 -10.16 -5.76
CA LYS A 88 -9.85 -10.83 -4.51
C LYS A 88 -8.65 -11.30 -3.68
N PRO A 89 -7.67 -12.02 -4.24
CA PRO A 89 -6.46 -12.37 -3.49
C PRO A 89 -5.71 -11.15 -2.98
N ALA A 90 -5.63 -10.07 -3.77
CA ALA A 90 -4.99 -8.83 -3.33
C ALA A 90 -5.70 -8.22 -2.13
N ALA A 91 -7.03 -8.17 -2.14
CA ALA A 91 -7.82 -7.66 -1.02
C ALA A 91 -7.64 -8.52 0.24
N GLN A 92 -7.58 -9.84 0.08
CA GLN A 92 -7.33 -10.74 1.20
C GLN A 92 -5.98 -10.49 1.85
N VAL A 93 -4.93 -10.29 1.06
CA VAL A 93 -3.60 -9.94 1.57
C VAL A 93 -3.64 -8.60 2.29
N ALA A 94 -4.25 -7.59 1.68
CA ALA A 94 -4.33 -6.24 2.23
C ALA A 94 -5.00 -6.24 3.61
N ILE A 95 -6.19 -6.81 3.70
CA ILE A 95 -6.99 -6.81 4.94
C ILE A 95 -6.30 -7.62 6.03
N ARG A 96 -5.77 -8.79 5.69
CA ARG A 96 -5.08 -9.63 6.67
C ARG A 96 -3.84 -8.91 7.21
N THR A 97 -3.03 -8.32 6.35
CA THR A 97 -1.81 -7.64 6.75
C THR A 97 -2.11 -6.43 7.64
N VAL A 98 -3.10 -5.63 7.27
CA VAL A 98 -3.51 -4.47 8.05
C VAL A 98 -4.04 -4.89 9.43
N ARG A 99 -4.90 -5.90 9.47
CA ARG A 99 -5.46 -6.41 10.74
C ARG A 99 -4.39 -6.96 11.66
N GLU A 100 -3.43 -7.70 11.13
CA GLU A 100 -2.31 -8.22 11.92
C GLU A 100 -1.46 -7.07 12.49
N TRP A 101 -1.17 -6.08 11.68
CA TRP A 101 -0.40 -4.92 12.12
C TRP A 101 -1.16 -4.13 13.19
N GLN A 102 -2.45 -3.89 13.01
CA GLN A 102 -3.28 -3.17 13.98
C GLN A 102 -3.39 -3.92 15.30
N ARG A 103 -3.44 -5.25 15.27
CA ARG A 103 -3.48 -6.06 16.48
C ARG A 103 -2.21 -5.91 17.30
N LYS A 104 -1.06 -5.80 16.63
CA LYS A 104 0.24 -5.59 17.28
C LYS A 104 0.46 -4.13 17.70
N ASN A 105 -0.28 -3.20 17.12
CA ASN A 105 -0.14 -1.76 17.33
C ASN A 105 -1.51 -1.14 17.59
N PRO A 106 -2.22 -1.53 18.67
CA PRO A 106 -3.61 -1.10 18.88
C PRO A 106 -3.74 0.40 18.99
N GLY A 107 -4.73 0.95 18.29
CA GLY A 107 -5.10 2.37 18.36
C GLY A 107 -4.13 3.34 17.71
N LYS A 108 -3.09 2.87 17.01
CA LYS A 108 -2.07 3.76 16.45
C LYS A 108 -2.48 4.39 15.13
N ILE A 109 -3.07 3.61 14.22
CA ILE A 109 -3.42 4.10 12.88
C ILE A 109 -4.80 3.63 12.48
N GLU A 110 -5.63 4.56 12.04
CA GLU A 110 -6.88 4.26 11.35
C GLU A 110 -6.58 4.01 9.88
N VAL A 111 -7.10 2.91 9.32
CA VAL A 111 -6.86 2.54 7.93
C VAL A 111 -8.15 2.66 7.13
N ILE A 112 -8.04 3.34 5.99
CA ILE A 112 -9.13 3.52 5.05
C ILE A 112 -8.72 2.83 3.75
N PHE A 113 -9.53 1.88 3.28
CA PHE A 113 -9.34 1.30 1.96
C PHE A 113 -10.15 2.10 0.94
N ASN A 114 -9.46 2.87 0.12
CA ASN A 114 -10.07 3.70 -0.90
C ASN A 114 -10.12 2.94 -2.21
N VAL A 115 -11.32 2.54 -2.62
CA VAL A 115 -11.53 1.71 -3.80
C VAL A 115 -12.18 2.55 -4.91
N PHE A 116 -11.82 2.26 -6.15
CA PHE A 116 -12.32 2.98 -7.31
C PHE A 116 -13.40 2.21 -8.08
N LYS A 117 -13.19 0.90 -8.28
CA LYS A 117 -14.10 0.06 -9.05
C LYS A 117 -15.16 -0.60 -8.16
N ASN A 118 -16.37 -0.80 -8.72
CA ASN A 118 -17.45 -1.47 -8.00
C ASN A 118 -17.07 -2.89 -7.55
N ILE A 119 -16.32 -3.62 -8.37
CA ILE A 119 -15.88 -4.97 -8.01
C ILE A 119 -15.01 -4.94 -6.75
N ASP A 120 -14.12 -3.98 -6.64
CA ASP A 120 -13.29 -3.85 -5.44
C ASP A 120 -14.11 -3.45 -4.24
N TYR A 121 -15.07 -2.55 -4.41
CA TYR A 121 -15.97 -2.18 -3.32
C TYR A 121 -16.72 -3.39 -2.77
N GLU A 122 -17.27 -4.22 -3.64
CA GLU A 122 -17.99 -5.42 -3.23
C GLU A 122 -17.08 -6.42 -2.50
N ILE A 123 -15.86 -6.63 -3.01
CA ILE A 123 -14.90 -7.53 -2.39
C ILE A 123 -14.51 -7.05 -0.99
N TYR A 124 -14.10 -5.79 -0.86
CA TYR A 124 -13.70 -5.23 0.44
C TYR A 124 -14.87 -5.18 1.41
N ASN A 125 -16.05 -4.79 0.96
CA ASN A 125 -17.24 -4.75 1.80
C ASN A 125 -17.59 -6.13 2.36
N CYS A 126 -17.46 -7.17 1.54
CA CYS A 126 -17.69 -8.54 1.96
C CYS A 126 -16.64 -9.02 2.98
N LEU A 127 -15.36 -8.74 2.71
CA LEU A 127 -14.25 -9.20 3.57
C LEU A 127 -14.14 -8.44 4.89
N LEU A 128 -14.60 -7.19 4.94
CA LEU A 128 -14.52 -6.37 6.14
C LEU A 128 -15.67 -6.57 7.12
N ARG A 129 -16.70 -7.31 6.72
CA ARG A 129 -17.84 -7.62 7.60
C ARG A 129 -17.45 -8.46 8.81
#